data_d4cee7602ef0591b9cce339394a84b6c
#
_entry.id   d4cee7602ef0591b9cce339394a84b6c
#
_cell.length_a   1.000
_cell.length_b   1.000
_cell.length_c   1.000
_cell.angle_alpha   90.00
_cell.angle_beta   90.00
_cell.angle_gamma   90.00
#
_symmetry.space_group_name_H-M   'P 1'
#
loop_
_entity.id
_entity.type
_entity.pdbx_description
1 polymer ?
#
loop_
_entity_poly.entity_id
_entity_poly.type
_entity_poly.pdbx_seq_one_letter_code
_entity_poly.pdbx_strand_id
1 'polypeptide(L)'
;MPGPHIPADTHPAAEPPTPEQEPHRLGPWAKAALYAARTLVGLTFMVSGWLKANDPIGLALKEEDYLTALGLPATPLIGRLLAAGGLAVVEFTLGVMLLCGLHRRVAHLATLVFMLVMTAVTLWLVISNPVSDCGCFGDMLVLSHPQSLAKNILLLALTLALVRWGGSLGQLLKRGSAWMLWIPAALACIACTAWSVYALPAVDFRPYHVGTDLVAMRQMNTAGGYDVKIVYRRGAETLLLEADDPDPDSTWTYVETRSTPAAKERSKAGTWLSHRGDVAFLWMEDAEGYDPTDDILEEPGRTLLLTLPDIATADDGCAGSVNLLYDYAQEQGLAFHCLTASDSLEQARWTDYTGAEYPFLRADDRTLWTMVRSNPGLLLLEDGVVVRKWSNWNLPAPEALP
;
A
#
# COMPACT_ATOMS: atom_id res chain seq x y z
N MET A 1 -100.32 -18.91 21.15
CA MET A 1 -99.07 -19.63 21.06
C MET A 1 -97.97 -18.59 20.90
N PRO A 2 -97.12 -18.39 21.92
CA PRO A 2 -96.00 -17.44 21.83
C PRO A 2 -94.80 -18.14 21.08
N GLY A 3 -94.20 -17.41 20.13
CA GLY A 3 -93.05 -17.85 19.38
C GLY A 3 -91.72 -17.86 20.17
N PRO A 4 -90.71 -18.61 19.74
CA PRO A 4 -89.48 -18.83 20.51
C PRO A 4 -88.58 -17.59 20.52
N HIS A 5 -88.10 -17.26 21.71
CA HIS A 5 -87.04 -16.24 21.97
C HIS A 5 -85.72 -16.77 21.42
N ILE A 6 -85.10 -16.04 20.50
CA ILE A 6 -83.71 -16.22 20.06
C ILE A 6 -82.81 -15.52 21.08
N PRO A 7 -81.79 -16.17 21.68
CA PRO A 7 -80.89 -15.48 22.60
C PRO A 7 -79.91 -14.59 21.75
N ALA A 8 -79.70 -13.36 22.26
CA ALA A 8 -78.75 -12.39 21.69
C ALA A 8 -77.30 -12.96 21.70
N ASP A 9 -76.66 -13.00 20.55
CA ASP A 9 -75.28 -13.29 20.41
C ASP A 9 -74.42 -12.26 21.17
N THR A 10 -73.79 -12.72 22.24
CA THR A 10 -72.78 -11.96 22.95
C THR A 10 -71.47 -12.05 22.16
N HIS A 11 -71.19 -11.05 21.33
CA HIS A 11 -69.85 -10.86 20.79
C HIS A 11 -68.86 -10.69 21.93
N PRO A 12 -67.75 -11.47 21.94
CA PRO A 12 -66.66 -11.21 22.92
C PRO A 12 -66.11 -9.80 22.68
N ALA A 13 -65.95 -9.03 23.75
CA ALA A 13 -65.33 -7.72 23.70
C ALA A 13 -63.95 -7.83 23.04
N ALA A 14 -63.70 -7.01 21.98
CA ALA A 14 -62.41 -6.91 21.36
C ALA A 14 -61.33 -6.59 22.41
N GLU A 15 -60.33 -7.42 22.54
CA GLU A 15 -59.15 -7.13 23.36
C GLU A 15 -58.58 -5.76 22.98
N PRO A 16 -58.20 -4.92 23.96
CA PRO A 16 -57.58 -3.65 23.67
C PRO A 16 -56.27 -3.93 22.88
N PRO A 17 -55.98 -3.11 21.84
CA PRO A 17 -54.76 -3.30 21.05
C PRO A 17 -53.56 -3.24 22.00
N THR A 18 -52.71 -4.27 21.93
CA THR A 18 -51.42 -4.29 22.61
C THR A 18 -50.66 -3.00 22.26
N PRO A 19 -50.12 -2.27 23.25
CA PRO A 19 -49.39 -1.06 22.97
C PRO A 19 -48.29 -1.37 21.96
N GLU A 20 -48.41 -0.85 20.71
CA GLU A 20 -47.32 -0.84 19.74
C GLU A 20 -46.11 -0.22 20.44
N GLN A 21 -45.09 -0.98 20.64
CA GLN A 21 -43.80 -0.49 21.18
C GLN A 21 -43.34 0.64 20.25
N GLU A 22 -43.52 1.89 20.71
CA GLU A 22 -42.99 3.05 20.00
C GLU A 22 -41.50 2.79 19.70
N PRO A 23 -41.06 2.94 18.45
CA PRO A 23 -39.65 2.72 18.13
C PRO A 23 -38.82 3.66 19.02
N HIS A 24 -37.94 3.12 19.83
CA HIS A 24 -37.06 3.85 20.75
C HIS A 24 -36.41 5.04 19.99
N ARG A 25 -36.97 6.22 20.17
CA ARG A 25 -36.44 7.48 19.62
C ARG A 25 -35.11 7.76 20.30
N LEU A 26 -34.03 7.58 19.60
CA LEU A 26 -32.68 7.93 20.08
C LEU A 26 -32.67 9.41 20.51
N GLY A 27 -32.15 9.68 21.69
CA GLY A 27 -31.92 11.03 22.17
C GLY A 27 -30.93 11.82 21.28
N PRO A 28 -30.88 13.14 21.39
CA PRO A 28 -30.04 13.99 20.55
C PRO A 28 -28.54 13.62 20.63
N TRP A 29 -28.06 13.31 21.81
CA TRP A 29 -26.65 12.89 22.01
C TRP A 29 -26.32 11.54 21.37
N ALA A 30 -27.23 10.57 21.43
CA ALA A 30 -27.04 9.28 20.76
C ALA A 30 -27.02 9.44 19.23
N LYS A 31 -27.86 10.32 18.67
CA LYS A 31 -27.82 10.65 17.24
C LYS A 31 -26.49 11.33 16.86
N ALA A 32 -26.03 12.29 17.66
CA ALA A 32 -24.76 12.98 17.44
C ALA A 32 -23.57 11.97 17.45
N ALA A 33 -23.55 11.04 18.41
CA ALA A 33 -22.54 9.98 18.48
C ALA A 33 -22.57 9.06 17.25
N LEU A 34 -23.77 8.70 16.74
CA LEU A 34 -23.88 7.90 15.52
C LEU A 34 -23.45 8.68 14.26
N TYR A 35 -23.72 9.99 14.19
CA TYR A 35 -23.16 10.81 13.11
C TYR A 35 -21.65 10.86 13.17
N ALA A 36 -21.05 11.06 14.36
CA ALA A 36 -19.61 11.03 14.56
C ALA A 36 -19.01 9.67 14.16
N ALA A 37 -19.64 8.55 14.57
CA ALA A 37 -19.24 7.20 14.18
C ALA A 37 -19.27 7.02 12.66
N ARG A 38 -20.38 7.45 12.01
CA ARG A 38 -20.53 7.36 10.55
C ARG A 38 -19.46 8.18 9.82
N THR A 39 -19.17 9.38 10.30
CA THR A 39 -18.15 10.26 9.73
C THR A 39 -16.76 9.65 9.90
N LEU A 40 -16.42 9.16 11.10
CA LEU A 40 -15.12 8.57 11.37
C LEU A 40 -14.88 7.31 10.51
N VAL A 41 -15.82 6.37 10.50
CA VAL A 41 -15.71 5.16 9.67
C VAL A 41 -15.66 5.53 8.19
N GLY A 42 -16.55 6.43 7.74
CA GLY A 42 -16.60 6.85 6.33
C GLY A 42 -15.35 7.55 5.87
N LEU A 43 -14.77 8.47 6.66
CA LEU A 43 -13.50 9.13 6.35
C LEU A 43 -12.34 8.13 6.32
N THR A 44 -12.28 7.22 7.29
CA THR A 44 -11.23 6.18 7.32
C THR A 44 -11.26 5.33 6.04
N PHE A 45 -12.43 4.88 5.61
CA PHE A 45 -12.58 4.10 4.38
C PHE A 45 -12.25 4.91 3.13
N MET A 46 -12.72 6.16 3.06
CA MET A 46 -12.43 7.03 1.91
C MET A 46 -10.93 7.32 1.79
N VAL A 47 -10.26 7.66 2.88
CA VAL A 47 -8.81 7.92 2.89
C VAL A 47 -8.03 6.65 2.58
N SER A 48 -8.36 5.52 3.20
CA SER A 48 -7.72 4.23 2.96
C SER A 48 -7.84 3.79 1.50
N GLY A 49 -9.05 3.91 0.92
CA GLY A 49 -9.28 3.60 -0.49
C GLY A 49 -8.54 4.53 -1.44
N TRP A 50 -8.49 5.84 -1.14
CA TRP A 50 -7.73 6.79 -1.94
C TRP A 50 -6.22 6.52 -1.91
N LEU A 51 -5.65 6.21 -0.75
CA LEU A 51 -4.23 5.88 -0.61
C LEU A 51 -3.85 4.64 -1.43
N LYS A 52 -4.70 3.62 -1.44
CA LYS A 52 -4.52 2.41 -2.26
C LYS A 52 -4.65 2.71 -3.76
N ALA A 53 -5.59 3.59 -4.14
CA ALA A 53 -5.72 4.05 -5.52
C ALA A 53 -4.53 4.89 -5.98
N ASN A 54 -3.90 5.63 -5.06
CA ASN A 54 -2.70 6.42 -5.31
C ASN A 54 -1.43 5.57 -5.48
N ASP A 55 -1.30 4.43 -4.78
CA ASP A 55 -0.19 3.47 -4.96
C ASP A 55 -0.68 2.03 -5.09
N PRO A 56 -1.31 1.67 -6.22
CA PRO A 56 -1.81 0.31 -6.45
C PRO A 56 -0.69 -0.72 -6.61
N ILE A 57 0.48 -0.33 -7.12
CA ILE A 57 1.64 -1.20 -7.26
C ILE A 57 2.19 -1.56 -5.87
N GLY A 58 2.33 -0.59 -4.98
CA GLY A 58 2.73 -0.85 -3.59
C GLY A 58 1.79 -1.81 -2.87
N LEU A 59 0.48 -1.69 -3.09
CA LEU A 59 -0.49 -2.65 -2.56
C LEU A 59 -0.36 -4.04 -3.21
N ALA A 60 -0.13 -4.11 -4.52
CA ALA A 60 0.07 -5.37 -5.23
C ALA A 60 1.32 -6.13 -4.75
N LEU A 61 2.40 -5.41 -4.42
CA LEU A 61 3.61 -5.98 -3.80
C LEU A 61 3.30 -6.48 -2.37
N LYS A 62 2.51 -5.74 -1.60
CA LYS A 62 2.07 -6.18 -0.27
C LYS A 62 1.17 -7.42 -0.34
N GLU A 63 0.30 -7.53 -1.35
CA GLU A 63 -0.50 -8.75 -1.59
C GLU A 63 0.38 -9.97 -1.87
N GLU A 64 1.50 -9.79 -2.57
CA GLU A 64 2.50 -10.84 -2.78
C GLU A 64 3.11 -11.32 -1.47
N ASP A 65 3.48 -10.39 -0.57
CA ASP A 65 3.97 -10.74 0.76
C ASP A 65 2.96 -11.60 1.53
N TYR A 66 1.66 -11.25 1.47
CA TYR A 66 0.60 -12.05 2.07
C TYR A 66 0.46 -13.44 1.44
N LEU A 67 0.49 -13.54 0.11
CA LEU A 67 0.40 -14.82 -0.60
C LEU A 67 1.58 -15.72 -0.23
N THR A 68 2.79 -15.17 -0.23
CA THR A 68 4.01 -15.89 0.17
C THR A 68 3.94 -16.35 1.62
N ALA A 69 3.46 -15.50 2.53
CA ALA A 69 3.30 -15.85 3.94
C ALA A 69 2.26 -16.96 4.18
N LEU A 70 1.28 -17.09 3.28
CA LEU A 70 0.28 -18.16 3.29
C LEU A 70 0.75 -19.43 2.55
N GLY A 71 1.95 -19.44 1.98
CA GLY A 71 2.46 -20.55 1.16
C GLY A 71 1.70 -20.73 -0.16
N LEU A 72 1.05 -19.67 -0.65
CA LEU A 72 0.34 -19.69 -1.92
C LEU A 72 1.29 -19.33 -3.07
N PRO A 73 1.06 -19.86 -4.29
CA PRO A 73 1.90 -19.55 -5.44
C PRO A 73 1.82 -18.06 -5.80
N ALA A 74 2.93 -17.52 -6.29
CA ALA A 74 2.98 -16.17 -6.82
C ALA A 74 1.96 -16.01 -7.96
N THR A 75 1.16 -14.95 -7.88
CA THR A 75 0.21 -14.59 -8.93
C THR A 75 0.81 -13.53 -9.84
N PRO A 76 0.45 -13.50 -11.15
CA PRO A 76 0.93 -12.45 -12.05
C PRO A 76 0.62 -11.05 -11.51
N LEU A 77 1.52 -10.08 -11.73
CA LEU A 77 1.39 -8.69 -11.28
C LEU A 77 0.04 -8.09 -11.70
N ILE A 78 -0.42 -8.34 -12.92
CA ILE A 78 -1.71 -7.83 -13.41
C ILE A 78 -2.88 -8.32 -12.54
N GLY A 79 -2.87 -9.55 -12.08
CA GLY A 79 -3.90 -10.11 -11.20
C GLY A 79 -3.91 -9.39 -9.85
N ARG A 80 -2.74 -9.15 -9.27
CA ARG A 80 -2.57 -8.41 -8.01
C ARG A 80 -2.98 -6.93 -8.17
N LEU A 81 -2.65 -6.29 -9.30
CA LEU A 81 -3.08 -4.92 -9.59
C LEU A 81 -4.60 -4.80 -9.71
N LEU A 82 -5.26 -5.79 -10.31
CA LEU A 82 -6.73 -5.83 -10.39
C LEU A 82 -7.35 -6.02 -9.00
N ALA A 83 -6.77 -6.86 -8.15
CA ALA A 83 -7.22 -7.07 -6.77
C ALA A 83 -7.00 -5.79 -5.93
N ALA A 84 -5.81 -5.20 -5.99
CA ALA A 84 -5.46 -3.96 -5.32
C ALA A 84 -6.38 -2.79 -5.72
N GLY A 85 -6.57 -2.59 -7.03
CA GLY A 85 -7.47 -1.57 -7.57
C GLY A 85 -8.93 -1.82 -7.18
N GLY A 86 -9.38 -3.08 -7.25
CA GLY A 86 -10.72 -3.48 -6.81
C GLY A 86 -10.95 -3.17 -5.32
N LEU A 87 -9.99 -3.48 -4.47
CA LEU A 87 -10.04 -3.18 -3.04
C LEU A 87 -10.11 -1.68 -2.79
N ALA A 88 -9.28 -0.89 -3.48
CA ALA A 88 -9.28 0.57 -3.40
C ALA A 88 -10.65 1.16 -3.75
N VAL A 89 -11.25 0.72 -4.87
CA VAL A 89 -12.57 1.18 -5.33
C VAL A 89 -13.67 0.81 -4.34
N VAL A 90 -13.66 -0.40 -3.80
CA VAL A 90 -14.64 -0.84 -2.79
C VAL A 90 -14.53 0.02 -1.53
N GLU A 91 -13.34 0.19 -0.96
CA GLU A 91 -13.15 1.00 0.24
C GLU A 91 -13.55 2.46 0.01
N PHE A 92 -13.06 3.09 -1.05
CA PHE A 92 -13.36 4.48 -1.36
C PHE A 92 -14.87 4.71 -1.53
N THR A 93 -15.53 3.84 -2.30
CA THR A 93 -16.96 3.92 -2.58
C THR A 93 -17.78 3.72 -1.31
N LEU A 94 -17.44 2.74 -0.47
CA LEU A 94 -18.09 2.53 0.83
C LEU A 94 -17.91 3.75 1.73
N GLY A 95 -16.72 4.36 1.75
CA GLY A 95 -16.45 5.60 2.48
C GLY A 95 -17.39 6.73 2.06
N VAL A 96 -17.55 6.98 0.75
CA VAL A 96 -18.48 7.98 0.20
C VAL A 96 -19.92 7.64 0.54
N MET A 97 -20.32 6.38 0.39
CA MET A 97 -21.70 5.94 0.71
C MET A 97 -22.03 6.16 2.21
N LEU A 98 -21.08 5.87 3.10
CA LEU A 98 -21.24 6.12 4.53
C LEU A 98 -21.36 7.60 4.84
N LEU A 99 -20.43 8.43 4.35
CA LEU A 99 -20.42 9.88 4.60
C LEU A 99 -21.72 10.55 4.14
N CYS A 100 -22.17 10.22 2.94
CA CYS A 100 -23.39 10.77 2.37
C CYS A 100 -24.66 10.04 2.83
N GLY A 101 -24.55 8.94 3.59
CA GLY A 101 -25.68 8.15 4.07
C GLY A 101 -26.45 7.44 2.94
N LEU A 102 -25.77 7.10 1.83
CA LEU A 102 -26.39 6.47 0.66
C LEU A 102 -26.63 4.98 0.90
N HIS A 103 -27.73 4.44 0.39
CA HIS A 103 -28.04 3.00 0.49
C HIS A 103 -27.70 2.37 1.85
N ARG A 104 -28.04 3.04 2.95
CA ARG A 104 -27.58 2.79 4.33
C ARG A 104 -27.46 1.31 4.70
N ARG A 105 -28.50 0.48 4.40
CA ARG A 105 -28.47 -0.96 4.74
C ARG A 105 -27.32 -1.67 4.04
N VAL A 106 -27.13 -1.42 2.73
CA VAL A 106 -26.07 -2.04 1.94
C VAL A 106 -24.71 -1.54 2.41
N ALA A 107 -24.54 -0.21 2.55
CA ALA A 107 -23.28 0.38 2.99
C ALA A 107 -22.86 -0.13 4.38
N HIS A 108 -23.75 -0.11 5.37
CA HIS A 108 -23.43 -0.59 6.72
C HIS A 108 -23.09 -2.08 6.74
N LEU A 109 -23.86 -2.94 6.03
CA LEU A 109 -23.59 -4.38 5.99
C LEU A 109 -22.30 -4.72 5.23
N ALA A 110 -22.07 -4.07 4.09
CA ALA A 110 -20.83 -4.28 3.32
C ALA A 110 -19.60 -3.84 4.14
N THR A 111 -19.69 -2.67 4.82
CA THR A 111 -18.64 -2.21 5.73
C THR A 111 -18.44 -3.17 6.91
N LEU A 112 -19.52 -3.75 7.45
CA LEU A 112 -19.41 -4.74 8.54
C LEU A 112 -18.66 -5.99 8.07
N VAL A 113 -19.04 -6.55 6.92
CA VAL A 113 -18.34 -7.73 6.35
C VAL A 113 -16.86 -7.40 6.12
N PHE A 114 -16.58 -6.25 5.52
CA PHE A 114 -15.22 -5.79 5.30
C PHE A 114 -14.42 -5.69 6.62
N MET A 115 -14.99 -5.04 7.64
CA MET A 115 -14.34 -4.89 8.94
C MET A 115 -14.12 -6.21 9.67
N LEU A 116 -15.03 -7.18 9.53
CA LEU A 116 -14.84 -8.53 10.08
C LEU A 116 -13.63 -9.22 9.46
N VAL A 117 -13.52 -9.17 8.12
CA VAL A 117 -12.36 -9.73 7.40
C VAL A 117 -11.08 -9.04 7.83
N MET A 118 -11.03 -7.71 7.81
CA MET A 118 -9.85 -6.94 8.16
C MET A 118 -9.42 -7.10 9.63
N THR A 119 -10.39 -7.28 10.54
CA THR A 119 -10.08 -7.57 11.94
C THR A 119 -9.50 -8.98 12.10
N ALA A 120 -10.01 -9.97 11.36
CA ALA A 120 -9.46 -11.33 11.37
C ALA A 120 -8.04 -11.36 10.79
N VAL A 121 -7.79 -10.65 9.67
CA VAL A 121 -6.45 -10.52 9.08
C VAL A 121 -5.49 -9.86 10.06
N THR A 122 -5.85 -8.72 10.67
CA THR A 122 -4.97 -8.04 11.62
C THR A 122 -4.74 -8.83 12.91
N LEU A 123 -5.70 -9.65 13.34
CA LEU A 123 -5.50 -10.57 14.44
C LEU A 123 -4.46 -11.65 14.08
N TRP A 124 -4.54 -12.21 12.87
CA TRP A 124 -3.54 -13.15 12.36
C TRP A 124 -2.16 -12.50 12.29
N LEU A 125 -2.04 -11.23 11.82
CA LEU A 125 -0.78 -10.49 11.80
C LEU A 125 -0.16 -10.32 13.20
N VAL A 126 -0.99 -10.03 14.23
CA VAL A 126 -0.52 -9.88 15.61
C VAL A 126 0.02 -11.22 16.16
N ILE A 127 -0.60 -12.35 15.78
CA ILE A 127 -0.24 -13.67 16.31
C ILE A 127 1.00 -14.24 15.60
N SER A 128 1.06 -14.16 14.27
CA SER A 128 2.06 -14.87 13.45
C SER A 128 3.17 -13.97 12.90
N ASN A 129 2.99 -12.64 12.93
CA ASN A 129 3.96 -11.63 12.44
C ASN A 129 4.58 -12.00 11.06
N PRO A 130 3.77 -12.35 10.05
CA PRO A 130 4.27 -12.90 8.78
C PRO A 130 4.80 -11.81 7.82
N VAL A 131 4.37 -10.56 7.98
CA VAL A 131 4.75 -9.40 7.16
C VAL A 131 5.03 -8.20 8.06
N SER A 132 5.73 -7.17 7.56
CA SER A 132 6.19 -6.02 8.38
C SER A 132 5.05 -5.14 8.92
N ASP A 133 4.00 -4.93 8.10
CA ASP A 133 2.86 -4.08 8.43
C ASP A 133 1.59 -4.53 7.70
N CYS A 134 0.44 -3.96 8.07
CA CYS A 134 -0.84 -4.38 7.49
C CYS A 134 -1.18 -3.69 6.16
N GLY A 135 -0.45 -2.67 5.72
CA GLY A 135 -0.67 -1.94 4.47
C GLY A 135 -1.99 -1.15 4.38
N CYS A 136 -2.75 -0.99 5.48
CA CYS A 136 -4.08 -0.36 5.44
C CYS A 136 -4.07 1.09 4.95
N PHE A 137 -2.99 1.83 5.20
CA PHE A 137 -2.81 3.23 4.79
C PHE A 137 -1.58 3.43 3.90
N GLY A 138 -1.09 2.33 3.26
CA GLY A 138 0.12 2.39 2.44
C GLY A 138 1.29 3.00 3.19
N ASP A 139 2.18 3.67 2.47
CA ASP A 139 3.40 4.29 3.02
C ASP A 139 3.13 5.63 3.73
N MET A 140 1.89 6.18 3.67
CA MET A 140 1.56 7.41 4.37
C MET A 140 1.57 7.23 5.89
N LEU A 141 1.07 6.10 6.39
CA LEU A 141 0.96 5.82 7.82
C LEU A 141 1.18 4.33 8.08
N VAL A 142 2.37 3.98 8.50
CA VAL A 142 2.72 2.62 8.90
C VAL A 142 2.36 2.43 10.38
N LEU A 143 1.43 1.51 10.64
CA LEU A 143 0.96 1.16 11.97
C LEU A 143 1.52 -0.21 12.36
N SER A 144 1.97 -0.35 13.61
CA SER A 144 2.29 -1.66 14.16
C SER A 144 1.08 -2.59 14.15
N HIS A 145 1.28 -3.90 14.15
CA HIS A 145 0.19 -4.88 14.15
C HIS A 145 -0.81 -4.69 15.31
N PRO A 146 -0.37 -4.45 16.58
CA PRO A 146 -1.30 -4.15 17.67
C PRO A 146 -2.09 -2.85 17.47
N GLN A 147 -1.46 -1.80 16.92
CA GLN A 147 -2.14 -0.54 16.62
C GLN A 147 -3.19 -0.72 15.53
N SER A 148 -2.86 -1.49 14.47
CA SER A 148 -3.78 -1.84 13.39
C SER A 148 -4.97 -2.65 13.91
N LEU A 149 -4.75 -3.62 14.79
CA LEU A 149 -5.81 -4.40 15.42
C LEU A 149 -6.70 -3.53 16.31
N ALA A 150 -6.13 -2.68 17.16
CA ALA A 150 -6.89 -1.77 18.02
C ALA A 150 -7.78 -0.82 17.21
N LYS A 151 -7.25 -0.24 16.13
CA LYS A 151 -8.01 0.57 15.17
C LYS A 151 -9.16 -0.23 14.56
N ASN A 152 -8.92 -1.46 14.10
CA ASN A 152 -9.92 -2.28 13.45
C ASN A 152 -11.03 -2.72 14.43
N ILE A 153 -10.70 -3.05 15.68
CA ILE A 153 -11.68 -3.34 16.73
C ILE A 153 -12.59 -2.11 16.98
N LEU A 154 -12.00 -0.92 17.08
CA LEU A 154 -12.77 0.32 17.24
C LEU A 154 -13.70 0.54 16.06
N LEU A 155 -13.21 0.48 14.83
CA LEU A 155 -14.03 0.67 13.63
C LEU A 155 -15.11 -0.40 13.49
N LEU A 156 -14.83 -1.65 13.87
CA LEU A 156 -15.82 -2.72 13.90
C LEU A 156 -16.94 -2.43 14.90
N ALA A 157 -16.62 -1.98 16.13
CA ALA A 157 -17.60 -1.62 17.13
C ALA A 157 -18.50 -0.45 16.67
N LEU A 158 -17.90 0.58 16.06
CA LEU A 158 -18.64 1.71 15.49
C LEU A 158 -19.54 1.25 14.31
N THR A 159 -19.05 0.36 13.48
CA THR A 159 -19.83 -0.20 12.35
C THR A 159 -21.00 -1.05 12.85
N LEU A 160 -20.83 -1.84 13.90
CA LEU A 160 -21.91 -2.59 14.56
C LEU A 160 -22.99 -1.64 15.11
N ALA A 161 -22.58 -0.54 15.73
CA ALA A 161 -23.52 0.50 16.18
C ALA A 161 -24.29 1.13 15.00
N LEU A 162 -23.62 1.38 13.87
CA LEU A 162 -24.26 1.89 12.64
C LEU A 162 -25.24 0.87 12.04
N VAL A 163 -24.91 -0.40 12.01
CA VAL A 163 -25.83 -1.45 11.55
C VAL A 163 -27.08 -1.50 12.42
N ARG A 164 -26.91 -1.41 13.75
CA ARG A 164 -28.01 -1.56 14.72
C ARG A 164 -28.91 -0.33 14.80
N TRP A 165 -28.34 0.88 14.77
CA TRP A 165 -29.07 2.13 15.04
C TRP A 165 -28.96 3.17 13.93
N GLY A 166 -28.07 3.02 12.97
CA GLY A 166 -27.83 4.00 11.90
C GLY A 166 -29.00 4.24 10.95
N GLY A 167 -30.03 3.39 11.01
CA GLY A 167 -31.27 3.58 10.24
C GLY A 167 -32.00 4.90 10.53
N SER A 168 -31.78 5.51 11.72
CA SER A 168 -32.38 6.79 12.13
C SER A 168 -31.64 8.04 11.61
N LEU A 169 -30.44 7.87 11.01
CA LEU A 169 -29.63 9.00 10.53
C LEU A 169 -30.18 9.55 9.19
N GLY A 170 -29.87 10.81 8.89
CA GLY A 170 -30.24 11.45 7.63
C GLY A 170 -29.49 10.91 6.40
N GLN A 171 -30.06 11.11 5.23
CA GLN A 171 -29.46 10.84 3.93
C GLN A 171 -29.26 12.15 3.18
N LEU A 172 -28.16 12.29 2.44
CA LEU A 172 -27.91 13.48 1.63
C LEU A 172 -28.82 13.51 0.39
N LEU A 173 -29.01 12.35 -0.25
CA LEU A 173 -29.85 12.20 -1.44
C LEU A 173 -30.95 11.14 -1.24
N LYS A 174 -32.04 11.29 -1.98
CA LYS A 174 -33.07 10.26 -2.07
C LYS A 174 -32.47 8.98 -2.69
N ARG A 175 -33.04 7.82 -2.34
CA ARG A 175 -32.55 6.52 -2.77
C ARG A 175 -32.40 6.39 -4.30
N GLY A 176 -33.36 6.97 -5.05
CA GLY A 176 -33.35 6.92 -6.52
C GLY A 176 -32.23 7.76 -7.18
N SER A 177 -31.72 8.79 -6.48
CA SER A 177 -30.65 9.67 -6.99
C SER A 177 -29.28 9.37 -6.36
N ALA A 178 -29.19 8.38 -5.48
CA ALA A 178 -27.95 8.05 -4.77
C ALA A 178 -26.80 7.65 -5.72
N TRP A 179 -27.11 7.05 -6.87
CA TRP A 179 -26.14 6.67 -7.89
C TRP A 179 -25.34 7.84 -8.46
N MET A 180 -25.90 9.06 -8.42
CA MET A 180 -25.25 10.30 -8.88
C MET A 180 -24.00 10.67 -8.05
N LEU A 181 -23.81 10.07 -6.89
CA LEU A 181 -22.62 10.30 -6.07
C LEU A 181 -21.69 9.09 -6.03
N TRP A 182 -22.19 7.88 -5.78
CA TRP A 182 -21.30 6.75 -5.60
C TRP A 182 -20.71 6.21 -6.92
N ILE A 183 -21.44 6.30 -8.07
CA ILE A 183 -20.87 5.88 -9.37
C ILE A 183 -19.73 6.81 -9.80
N PRO A 184 -19.89 8.16 -9.83
CA PRO A 184 -18.77 9.05 -10.13
C PRO A 184 -17.59 8.90 -9.16
N ALA A 185 -17.86 8.65 -7.87
CA ALA A 185 -16.79 8.39 -6.89
C ALA A 185 -16.01 7.11 -7.23
N ALA A 186 -16.70 6.02 -7.57
CA ALA A 186 -16.05 4.78 -8.00
C ALA A 186 -15.24 4.99 -9.29
N LEU A 187 -15.80 5.68 -10.28
CA LEU A 187 -15.11 5.98 -11.55
C LEU A 187 -13.89 6.89 -11.33
N ALA A 188 -13.99 7.88 -10.44
CA ALA A 188 -12.85 8.73 -10.08
C ALA A 188 -11.73 7.91 -9.40
N CYS A 189 -12.09 6.97 -8.52
CA CYS A 189 -11.12 6.08 -7.89
C CYS A 189 -10.45 5.15 -8.93
N ILE A 190 -11.21 4.58 -9.85
CA ILE A 190 -10.67 3.78 -10.98
C ILE A 190 -9.71 4.62 -11.83
N ALA A 191 -10.11 5.85 -12.19
CA ALA A 191 -9.27 6.76 -12.97
C ALA A 191 -7.99 7.13 -12.22
N CYS A 192 -8.05 7.37 -10.90
CA CYS A 192 -6.88 7.60 -10.05
C CYS A 192 -5.94 6.38 -10.05
N THR A 193 -6.48 5.17 -9.87
CA THR A 193 -5.72 3.92 -9.92
C THR A 193 -5.02 3.74 -11.27
N ALA A 194 -5.75 3.91 -12.38
CA ALA A 194 -5.20 3.79 -13.72
C ALA A 194 -4.12 4.84 -13.99
N TRP A 195 -4.34 6.08 -13.55
CA TRP A 195 -3.35 7.15 -13.65
C TRP A 195 -2.08 6.82 -12.88
N SER A 196 -2.20 6.33 -11.66
CA SER A 196 -1.05 6.01 -10.80
C SER A 196 -0.20 4.85 -11.34
N VAL A 197 -0.81 3.89 -12.03
CA VAL A 197 -0.07 2.84 -12.76
C VAL A 197 0.63 3.43 -13.98
N TYR A 198 -0.04 4.32 -14.72
CA TYR A 198 0.50 4.91 -15.95
C TYR A 198 1.59 5.97 -15.69
N ALA A 199 1.34 6.92 -14.79
CA ALA A 199 2.15 8.16 -14.65
C ALA A 199 2.88 8.28 -13.30
N LEU A 200 2.95 7.22 -12.51
CA LEU A 200 3.39 7.17 -11.11
C LEU A 200 2.35 7.75 -10.12
N PRO A 201 2.46 7.43 -8.83
CA PRO A 201 1.59 7.98 -7.79
C PRO A 201 1.58 9.51 -7.78
N ALA A 202 0.38 10.10 -7.76
CA ALA A 202 0.21 11.56 -7.74
C ALA A 202 0.81 12.20 -6.48
N VAL A 203 0.75 11.50 -5.35
CA VAL A 203 1.42 11.88 -4.10
C VAL A 203 2.37 10.75 -3.71
N ASP A 204 3.65 11.04 -3.69
CA ASP A 204 4.68 10.07 -3.35
C ASP A 204 5.05 10.18 -1.86
N PHE A 205 4.57 9.22 -1.06
CA PHE A 205 4.85 9.15 0.38
C PHE A 205 6.11 8.35 0.71
N ARG A 206 6.81 7.83 -0.30
CA ARG A 206 7.97 6.95 -0.15
C ARG A 206 9.25 7.73 0.11
N PRO A 207 10.30 7.08 0.65
CA PRO A 207 11.57 7.73 0.96
C PRO A 207 12.26 8.38 -0.25
N TYR A 208 12.02 7.89 -1.46
CA TYR A 208 12.65 8.36 -2.70
C TYR A 208 11.78 9.39 -3.47
N HIS A 209 10.92 10.16 -2.80
CA HIS A 209 10.12 11.18 -3.48
C HIS A 209 11.00 12.32 -4.05
N VAL A 210 10.47 13.06 -5.00
CA VAL A 210 11.15 14.25 -5.55
C VAL A 210 11.46 15.23 -4.41
N GLY A 211 12.71 15.71 -4.38
CA GLY A 211 13.26 16.56 -3.33
C GLY A 211 13.98 15.79 -2.20
N THR A 212 14.03 14.45 -2.24
CA THR A 212 14.80 13.68 -1.26
C THR A 212 16.29 13.75 -1.58
N ASP A 213 17.08 14.11 -0.60
CA ASP A 213 18.54 14.02 -0.60
C ASP A 213 18.93 12.60 -0.18
N LEU A 214 19.41 11.80 -1.15
CA LEU A 214 19.77 10.40 -0.93
C LEU A 214 21.07 10.27 -0.14
N VAL A 215 22.01 11.22 -0.30
CA VAL A 215 23.27 11.27 0.46
C VAL A 215 22.98 11.50 1.93
N ALA A 216 22.19 12.54 2.24
CA ALA A 216 21.80 12.82 3.63
C ALA A 216 20.97 11.66 4.24
N MET A 217 20.10 11.02 3.46
CA MET A 217 19.33 9.86 3.90
C MET A 217 20.23 8.67 4.22
N ARG A 218 21.24 8.39 3.40
CA ARG A 218 22.23 7.33 3.61
C ARG A 218 23.09 7.62 4.85
N GLN A 219 23.58 8.86 4.97
CA GLN A 219 24.37 9.28 6.15
C GLN A 219 23.57 9.19 7.45
N MET A 220 22.29 9.55 7.45
CA MET A 220 21.43 9.36 8.62
C MET A 220 21.26 7.87 8.96
N ASN A 221 21.15 7.02 7.97
CA ASN A 221 21.03 5.58 8.17
C ASN A 221 22.33 4.97 8.71
N THR A 222 23.49 5.40 8.22
CA THR A 222 24.79 4.91 8.69
C THR A 222 25.21 5.52 10.03
N ALA A 223 24.89 6.78 10.31
CA ALA A 223 25.27 7.47 11.56
C ALA A 223 24.40 7.03 12.76
N GLY A 224 23.21 6.52 12.53
CA GLY A 224 22.27 6.13 13.59
C GLY A 224 22.61 4.82 14.31
N GLY A 225 23.59 4.05 13.82
CA GLY A 225 23.92 2.74 14.37
C GLY A 225 22.73 1.78 14.24
N TYR A 226 22.74 0.96 13.21
CA TYR A 226 21.75 -0.11 13.05
C TYR A 226 22.24 -1.39 13.72
N ASP A 227 21.32 -2.05 14.43
CA ASP A 227 21.47 -3.44 14.83
C ASP A 227 21.18 -4.28 13.58
N VAL A 228 22.21 -4.65 12.84
CA VAL A 228 22.11 -5.48 11.64
C VAL A 228 22.17 -6.95 12.06
N LYS A 229 21.11 -7.71 11.78
CA LYS A 229 21.07 -9.15 12.02
C LYS A 229 20.88 -9.90 10.73
N ILE A 230 21.80 -10.78 10.43
CA ILE A 230 21.75 -11.67 9.27
C ILE A 230 21.01 -12.93 9.68
N VAL A 231 19.97 -13.26 8.93
CA VAL A 231 19.11 -14.43 9.21
C VAL A 231 19.51 -15.58 8.30
N TYR A 232 19.97 -16.65 8.90
CA TYR A 232 20.23 -17.91 8.22
C TYR A 232 19.20 -18.96 8.66
N ARG A 233 18.92 -19.91 7.77
CA ARG A 233 17.99 -21.03 8.05
C ARG A 233 18.61 -22.36 7.68
N ARG A 234 18.30 -23.36 8.53
CA ARG A 234 18.62 -24.76 8.31
C ARG A 234 17.43 -25.64 8.71
N GLY A 235 16.63 -26.03 7.73
CA GLY A 235 15.35 -26.72 8.00
C GLY A 235 14.39 -25.86 8.79
N ALA A 236 14.04 -26.27 10.02
CA ALA A 236 13.17 -25.50 10.92
C ALA A 236 13.94 -24.56 11.87
N GLU A 237 15.26 -24.64 11.89
CA GLU A 237 16.11 -23.81 12.75
C GLU A 237 16.43 -22.48 12.09
N THR A 238 16.41 -21.39 12.87
CA THR A 238 16.79 -20.04 12.42
C THR A 238 17.96 -19.56 13.26
N LEU A 239 19.03 -19.12 12.61
CA LEU A 239 20.21 -18.52 13.22
C LEU A 239 20.21 -17.03 12.92
N LEU A 240 20.42 -16.22 13.96
CA LEU A 240 20.56 -14.75 13.84
C LEU A 240 22.01 -14.42 14.19
N LEU A 241 22.74 -13.86 13.24
CA LEU A 241 24.10 -13.37 13.41
C LEU A 241 24.12 -11.85 13.37
N GLU A 242 25.08 -11.24 14.06
CA GLU A 242 25.41 -9.81 13.91
C GLU A 242 26.28 -9.62 12.66
N ALA A 243 26.34 -8.38 12.15
CA ALA A 243 27.10 -8.09 10.92
C ALA A 243 28.61 -8.45 11.04
N ASP A 244 29.15 -8.40 12.24
CA ASP A 244 30.57 -8.71 12.53
C ASP A 244 30.79 -10.17 12.92
N ASP A 245 29.72 -10.99 12.99
CA ASP A 245 29.86 -12.42 13.30
C ASP A 245 30.40 -13.16 12.08
N PRO A 246 31.23 -14.21 12.28
CA PRO A 246 31.71 -15.02 11.16
C PRO A 246 30.55 -15.77 10.48
N ASP A 247 30.62 -15.90 9.17
CA ASP A 247 29.63 -16.65 8.40
C ASP A 247 29.48 -18.08 8.92
N PRO A 248 28.25 -18.59 8.99
CA PRO A 248 28.00 -19.96 9.42
C PRO A 248 28.47 -20.95 8.35
N ASP A 249 28.59 -22.23 8.72
CA ASP A 249 28.99 -23.26 7.77
C ASP A 249 28.01 -23.43 6.60
N SER A 250 28.44 -24.12 5.54
CA SER A 250 27.68 -24.31 4.29
C SER A 250 26.34 -25.07 4.44
N THR A 251 25.98 -25.51 5.64
CA THR A 251 24.67 -26.16 5.92
C THR A 251 23.56 -25.13 6.17
N TRP A 252 23.91 -23.86 6.37
CA TRP A 252 22.98 -22.77 6.58
C TRP A 252 22.74 -21.99 5.29
N THR A 253 21.50 -21.67 5.02
CA THR A 253 21.11 -20.87 3.87
C THR A 253 20.75 -19.46 4.33
N TYR A 254 21.35 -18.45 3.73
CA TYR A 254 20.98 -17.06 3.91
C TYR A 254 19.49 -16.85 3.54
N VAL A 255 18.76 -16.11 4.36
CA VAL A 255 17.34 -15.80 4.12
C VAL A 255 17.14 -14.32 3.90
N GLU A 256 17.61 -13.48 4.82
CA GLU A 256 17.43 -12.04 4.78
C GLU A 256 18.40 -11.33 5.73
N THR A 257 18.63 -10.06 5.49
CA THR A 257 19.30 -9.18 6.46
C THR A 257 18.26 -8.28 7.11
N ARG A 258 18.17 -8.32 8.42
CA ARG A 258 17.29 -7.44 9.23
C ARG A 258 18.11 -6.34 9.85
N SER A 259 17.86 -5.09 9.46
CA SER A 259 18.41 -3.94 10.13
C SER A 259 17.34 -3.29 11.01
N THR A 260 17.63 -3.10 12.29
CA THR A 260 16.75 -2.38 13.22
C THR A 260 17.51 -1.18 13.77
N PRO A 261 16.91 0.03 13.84
CA PRO A 261 17.56 1.18 14.47
C PRO A 261 17.98 0.85 15.88
N ALA A 262 19.22 1.21 16.26
CA ALA A 262 19.73 0.97 17.59
C ALA A 262 18.82 1.58 18.67
N ALA A 263 18.75 0.97 19.84
CA ALA A 263 17.81 1.33 20.90
C ALA A 263 17.88 2.81 21.32
N LYS A 264 19.01 3.49 21.08
CA LYS A 264 19.24 4.88 21.41
C LYS A 264 18.53 5.87 20.46
N GLU A 265 18.31 5.48 19.23
CA GLU A 265 17.58 6.26 18.21
C GLU A 265 16.06 6.04 18.30
N ARG A 266 15.61 4.83 18.69
CA ARG A 266 14.19 4.54 18.93
C ARG A 266 13.53 5.46 19.96
N SER A 267 14.32 6.02 20.90
CA SER A 267 13.82 6.92 21.94
C SER A 267 13.75 8.39 21.51
N LYS A 268 14.47 8.79 20.43
CA LYS A 268 14.54 10.17 19.93
C LYS A 268 13.71 10.44 18.69
N ALA A 269 13.61 9.47 17.80
CA ALA A 269 12.74 9.56 16.64
C ALA A 269 11.33 9.17 17.08
N GLY A 270 10.44 10.14 17.18
CA GLY A 270 9.03 9.84 17.34
C GLY A 270 8.62 8.78 16.31
N THR A 271 7.61 7.99 16.62
CA THR A 271 7.07 6.82 15.92
C THR A 271 6.98 6.89 14.38
N TRP A 272 7.16 8.06 13.80
CA TRP A 272 7.11 8.34 12.36
C TRP A 272 8.38 7.93 11.59
N LEU A 273 9.54 8.02 12.21
CA LEU A 273 10.84 7.73 11.58
C LEU A 273 11.28 6.26 11.77
N SER A 274 10.83 5.60 12.83
CA SER A 274 11.25 4.24 13.16
C SER A 274 10.77 3.16 12.16
N HIS A 275 9.72 3.44 11.36
CA HIS A 275 9.21 2.53 10.35
C HIS A 275 9.72 2.83 8.93
N ARG A 276 10.33 4.01 8.72
CA ARG A 276 10.98 4.36 7.45
C ARG A 276 12.38 3.76 7.29
N GLY A 277 13.00 3.32 8.39
CA GLY A 277 14.34 2.74 8.37
C GLY A 277 14.43 1.35 7.75
N ASP A 278 13.34 0.56 7.76
CA ASP A 278 13.34 -0.80 7.23
C ASP A 278 13.35 -0.87 5.70
N VAL A 279 13.13 0.27 5.00
CA VAL A 279 12.93 0.30 3.55
C VAL A 279 14.04 1.05 2.81
N ALA A 280 14.97 1.69 3.47
CA ALA A 280 15.80 2.75 2.88
C ALA A 280 17.28 2.42 2.73
N PHE A 281 17.67 1.16 2.57
CA PHE A 281 19.04 0.85 2.17
C PHE A 281 19.14 0.75 0.66
N LEU A 282 19.42 1.88 0.01
CA LEU A 282 19.96 1.83 -1.34
C LEU A 282 21.38 1.26 -1.24
N TRP A 283 21.57 0.10 -1.83
CA TRP A 283 22.83 -0.60 -1.97
C TRP A 283 22.95 -1.04 -3.42
N MET A 284 24.09 -0.84 -3.99
CA MET A 284 24.42 -1.20 -5.36
C MET A 284 25.67 -2.05 -5.36
N GLU A 285 25.75 -3.02 -6.27
CA GLU A 285 26.91 -3.88 -6.43
C GLU A 285 27.22 -4.00 -7.92
N ASP A 286 28.48 -3.81 -8.28
CA ASP A 286 28.97 -4.06 -9.63
C ASP A 286 29.23 -5.56 -9.89
N ALA A 287 29.68 -5.88 -11.11
CA ALA A 287 29.97 -7.25 -11.50
C ALA A 287 31.16 -7.86 -10.74
N GLU A 288 32.03 -7.04 -10.18
CA GLU A 288 33.21 -7.40 -9.40
C GLU A 288 32.93 -7.56 -7.91
N GLY A 289 31.71 -7.21 -7.44
CA GLY A 289 31.29 -7.28 -6.05
C GLY A 289 31.67 -6.03 -5.23
N TYR A 290 32.03 -4.93 -5.89
CA TYR A 290 32.27 -3.64 -5.25
C TYR A 290 30.94 -2.86 -5.07
N ASP A 291 30.82 -2.13 -3.96
CA ASP A 291 29.67 -1.24 -3.68
C ASP A 291 30.01 0.21 -4.09
N PRO A 292 29.59 0.67 -5.28
CA PRO A 292 29.82 2.04 -5.75
C PRO A 292 28.74 3.02 -5.26
N THR A 293 27.89 2.67 -4.32
CA THR A 293 26.71 3.46 -3.98
C THR A 293 27.07 4.89 -3.53
N ASP A 294 28.05 5.04 -2.65
CA ASP A 294 28.47 6.36 -2.18
C ASP A 294 29.10 7.17 -3.29
N ASP A 295 29.96 6.54 -4.14
CA ASP A 295 30.60 7.21 -5.27
C ASP A 295 29.55 7.76 -6.26
N ILE A 296 28.50 6.96 -6.58
CA ILE A 296 27.43 7.35 -7.50
C ILE A 296 26.54 8.44 -6.91
N LEU A 297 26.20 8.35 -5.62
CA LEU A 297 25.31 9.33 -4.98
C LEU A 297 26.00 10.68 -4.72
N GLU A 298 27.31 10.66 -4.43
CA GLU A 298 28.12 11.85 -4.17
C GLU A 298 28.76 12.42 -5.44
N GLU A 299 28.52 11.79 -6.61
CA GLU A 299 29.01 12.30 -7.89
C GLU A 299 28.39 13.69 -8.18
N PRO A 300 29.22 14.73 -8.39
CA PRO A 300 28.69 16.06 -8.62
C PRO A 300 28.00 16.17 -9.99
N GLY A 301 26.88 16.87 -10.00
CA GLY A 301 26.10 17.11 -11.21
C GLY A 301 24.92 16.16 -11.34
N ARG A 302 24.63 15.74 -12.55
CA ARG A 302 23.41 14.97 -12.90
C ARG A 302 23.72 13.51 -13.15
N THR A 303 22.93 12.65 -12.50
CA THR A 303 23.01 11.19 -12.65
C THR A 303 21.64 10.64 -13.01
N LEU A 304 21.57 9.82 -14.05
CA LEU A 304 20.38 9.06 -14.42
C LEU A 304 20.46 7.66 -13.84
N LEU A 305 19.45 7.30 -13.04
CA LEU A 305 19.30 5.96 -12.50
C LEU A 305 18.08 5.29 -13.17
N LEU A 306 18.35 4.31 -14.02
CA LEU A 306 17.33 3.43 -14.57
C LEU A 306 17.07 2.29 -13.58
N THR A 307 15.83 2.07 -13.17
CA THR A 307 15.46 0.94 -12.32
C THR A 307 14.76 -0.13 -13.13
N LEU A 308 15.29 -1.36 -13.07
CA LEU A 308 14.76 -2.58 -13.69
C LEU A 308 14.58 -3.64 -12.59
N PRO A 309 13.58 -3.54 -11.71
CA PRO A 309 13.40 -4.46 -10.60
C PRO A 309 13.42 -5.94 -11.01
N ASP A 310 12.74 -6.25 -12.12
CA ASP A 310 12.66 -7.61 -12.67
C ASP A 310 12.64 -7.55 -14.19
N ILE A 311 13.75 -7.96 -14.82
CA ILE A 311 13.92 -7.96 -16.28
C ILE A 311 12.90 -8.88 -16.97
N ALA A 312 12.54 -10.00 -16.34
CA ALA A 312 11.61 -10.96 -16.96
C ALA A 312 10.20 -10.38 -17.15
N THR A 313 9.83 -9.37 -16.36
CA THR A 313 8.52 -8.70 -16.43
C THR A 313 8.61 -7.23 -16.88
N ALA A 314 9.80 -6.77 -17.26
CA ALA A 314 10.01 -5.40 -17.71
C ALA A 314 9.30 -5.13 -19.05
N ASP A 315 8.82 -3.89 -19.22
CA ASP A 315 8.24 -3.42 -20.49
C ASP A 315 9.38 -3.12 -21.48
N ASP A 316 9.59 -4.00 -22.44
CA ASP A 316 10.58 -3.87 -23.50
C ASP A 316 10.18 -2.84 -24.58
N GLY A 317 8.89 -2.46 -24.63
CA GLY A 317 8.40 -1.48 -25.59
C GLY A 317 9.03 -0.09 -25.45
N CYS A 318 9.55 0.25 -24.27
CA CYS A 318 10.24 1.51 -24.03
C CYS A 318 11.78 1.42 -24.17
N ALA A 319 12.35 0.24 -24.46
CA ALA A 319 13.81 0.04 -24.51
C ALA A 319 14.52 0.97 -25.50
N GLY A 320 13.93 1.21 -26.68
CA GLY A 320 14.47 2.18 -27.65
C GLY A 320 14.57 3.60 -27.08
N SER A 321 13.58 4.05 -26.29
CA SER A 321 13.64 5.35 -25.62
C SER A 321 14.70 5.41 -24.54
N VAL A 322 14.90 4.31 -23.81
CA VAL A 322 15.96 4.20 -22.81
C VAL A 322 17.34 4.24 -23.44
N ASN A 323 17.56 3.53 -24.58
CA ASN A 323 18.82 3.53 -25.29
C ASN A 323 19.14 4.96 -25.81
N LEU A 324 18.17 5.67 -26.37
CA LEU A 324 18.36 7.08 -26.79
C LEU A 324 18.73 8.00 -25.61
N LEU A 325 18.17 7.76 -24.42
CA LEU A 325 18.52 8.51 -23.20
C LEU A 325 19.94 8.17 -22.74
N TYR A 326 20.37 6.92 -22.87
CA TYR A 326 21.73 6.50 -22.57
C TYR A 326 22.74 7.13 -23.54
N ASP A 327 22.48 7.08 -24.86
CA ASP A 327 23.34 7.70 -25.87
C ASP A 327 23.49 9.21 -25.60
N TYR A 328 22.39 9.89 -25.34
CA TYR A 328 22.40 11.30 -24.99
C TYR A 328 23.19 11.57 -23.70
N ALA A 329 23.03 10.73 -22.68
CA ALA A 329 23.80 10.88 -21.43
C ALA A 329 25.31 10.76 -21.71
N GLN A 330 25.73 9.80 -22.54
CA GLN A 330 27.14 9.68 -22.95
C GLN A 330 27.63 10.90 -23.72
N GLU A 331 26.85 11.44 -24.67
CA GLU A 331 27.20 12.63 -25.44
C GLU A 331 27.33 13.87 -24.56
N GLN A 332 26.48 14.00 -23.50
CA GLN A 332 26.50 15.13 -22.59
C GLN A 332 27.44 14.94 -21.39
N GLY A 333 28.07 13.77 -21.23
CA GLY A 333 28.90 13.45 -20.09
C GLY A 333 28.12 13.31 -18.77
N LEU A 334 26.85 12.86 -18.86
CA LEU A 334 26.02 12.58 -17.68
C LEU A 334 26.27 11.14 -17.24
N ALA A 335 26.33 10.92 -15.94
CA ALA A 335 26.36 9.57 -15.39
C ALA A 335 25.03 8.84 -15.67
N PHE A 336 25.12 7.58 -16.06
CA PHE A 336 23.95 6.72 -16.31
C PHE A 336 24.23 5.31 -15.75
N HIS A 337 23.37 4.85 -14.83
CA HIS A 337 23.47 3.52 -14.22
C HIS A 337 22.13 2.80 -14.30
N CYS A 338 22.16 1.51 -14.63
CA CYS A 338 20.99 0.64 -14.61
C CYS A 338 21.03 -0.26 -13.38
N LEU A 339 20.02 -0.14 -12.53
CA LEU A 339 19.88 -0.91 -11.30
C LEU A 339 18.89 -2.06 -11.50
N THR A 340 19.29 -3.30 -11.19
CA THR A 340 18.42 -4.47 -11.34
C THR A 340 18.64 -5.49 -10.22
N ALA A 341 17.59 -6.26 -9.90
CA ALA A 341 17.68 -7.42 -9.02
C ALA A 341 17.86 -8.73 -9.82
N SER A 342 17.74 -8.68 -11.15
CA SER A 342 17.85 -9.82 -12.04
C SER A 342 19.29 -10.32 -12.16
N ASP A 343 19.42 -11.61 -12.42
CA ASP A 343 20.73 -12.26 -12.57
C ASP A 343 21.44 -11.90 -13.91
N SER A 344 22.71 -12.27 -14.00
CA SER A 344 23.54 -11.97 -15.18
C SER A 344 23.03 -12.62 -16.49
N LEU A 345 22.30 -13.73 -16.41
CA LEU A 345 21.72 -14.39 -17.59
C LEU A 345 20.52 -13.58 -18.12
N GLU A 346 19.69 -13.08 -17.23
CA GLU A 346 18.56 -12.20 -17.60
C GLU A 346 19.06 -10.86 -18.13
N GLN A 347 20.12 -10.29 -17.53
CA GLN A 347 20.79 -9.08 -18.02
C GLN A 347 21.35 -9.28 -19.44
N ALA A 348 22.05 -10.39 -19.71
CA ALA A 348 22.55 -10.71 -21.03
C ALA A 348 21.42 -10.86 -22.07
N ARG A 349 20.34 -11.53 -21.72
CA ARG A 349 19.15 -11.65 -22.59
C ARG A 349 18.52 -10.30 -22.91
N TRP A 350 18.42 -9.42 -21.91
CA TRP A 350 17.92 -8.08 -22.10
C TRP A 350 18.79 -7.28 -23.06
N THR A 351 20.10 -7.32 -22.87
CA THR A 351 21.09 -6.70 -23.77
C THR A 351 20.95 -7.21 -25.19
N ASP A 352 20.93 -8.53 -25.38
CA ASP A 352 20.82 -9.15 -26.71
C ASP A 352 19.52 -8.77 -27.43
N TYR A 353 18.41 -8.66 -26.68
CA TYR A 353 17.09 -8.40 -27.23
C TYR A 353 16.83 -6.92 -27.49
N THR A 354 17.28 -6.03 -26.59
CA THR A 354 16.98 -4.58 -26.63
C THR A 354 18.11 -3.74 -27.23
N GLY A 355 19.31 -4.30 -27.38
CA GLY A 355 20.50 -3.56 -27.78
C GLY A 355 21.02 -2.61 -26.69
N ALA A 356 20.73 -2.87 -25.42
CA ALA A 356 21.17 -2.05 -24.30
C ALA A 356 22.70 -2.12 -24.15
N GLU A 357 23.36 -0.94 -24.08
CA GLU A 357 24.82 -0.81 -23.89
C GLU A 357 25.19 -0.26 -22.50
N TYR A 358 24.20 0.08 -21.67
CA TYR A 358 24.43 0.61 -20.33
C TYR A 358 24.86 -0.48 -19.35
N PRO A 359 25.75 -0.13 -18.37
CA PRO A 359 26.20 -1.07 -17.36
C PRO A 359 25.08 -1.36 -16.34
N PHE A 360 25.04 -2.61 -15.88
CA PHE A 360 24.12 -3.04 -14.83
C PHE A 360 24.83 -3.04 -13.48
N LEU A 361 24.10 -2.54 -12.48
CA LEU A 361 24.43 -2.67 -11.07
C LEU A 361 23.32 -3.49 -10.40
N ARG A 362 23.73 -4.40 -9.53
CA ARG A 362 22.80 -5.19 -8.76
C ARG A 362 22.25 -4.37 -7.60
N ALA A 363 20.94 -4.46 -7.35
CA ALA A 363 20.27 -3.83 -6.22
C ALA A 363 19.09 -4.68 -5.77
N ASP A 364 18.55 -4.38 -4.57
CA ASP A 364 17.40 -5.09 -4.02
C ASP A 364 16.09 -4.73 -4.74
N ASP A 365 15.31 -5.74 -5.14
CA ASP A 365 14.07 -5.56 -5.91
C ASP A 365 13.04 -4.67 -5.19
N ARG A 366 12.87 -4.84 -3.88
CA ARG A 366 11.94 -4.05 -3.07
C ARG A 366 12.38 -2.59 -2.98
N THR A 367 13.69 -2.35 -2.89
CA THR A 367 14.26 -1.01 -2.93
C THR A 367 13.97 -0.36 -4.29
N LEU A 368 14.21 -1.05 -5.40
CA LEU A 368 13.95 -0.55 -6.75
C LEU A 368 12.46 -0.22 -6.94
N TRP A 369 11.55 -1.10 -6.54
CA TRP A 369 10.11 -0.82 -6.55
C TRP A 369 9.72 0.35 -5.64
N THR A 370 10.46 0.59 -4.56
CA THR A 370 10.24 1.74 -3.67
C THR A 370 10.77 3.03 -4.29
N MET A 371 11.86 2.97 -5.05
CA MET A 371 12.39 4.12 -5.79
C MET A 371 11.42 4.59 -6.86
N VAL A 372 10.99 3.69 -7.76
CA VAL A 372 10.02 4.00 -8.82
C VAL A 372 8.99 2.89 -8.95
N ARG A 373 7.72 3.22 -8.97
CA ARG A 373 6.61 2.28 -9.21
C ARG A 373 6.45 2.01 -10.72
N SER A 374 7.50 1.56 -11.37
CA SER A 374 7.52 1.24 -12.80
C SER A 374 8.65 0.26 -13.11
N ASN A 375 8.47 -0.56 -14.13
CA ASN A 375 9.48 -1.51 -14.58
C ASN A 375 9.56 -1.51 -16.13
N PRO A 376 10.53 -0.79 -16.73
CA PRO A 376 11.52 0.07 -16.08
C PRO A 376 10.96 1.38 -15.51
N GLY A 377 11.74 2.00 -14.61
CA GLY A 377 11.53 3.34 -14.11
C GLY A 377 12.80 4.17 -14.27
N LEU A 378 12.68 5.48 -14.30
CA LEU A 378 13.83 6.38 -14.44
C LEU A 378 13.79 7.45 -13.34
N LEU A 379 14.94 7.70 -12.71
CA LEU A 379 15.18 8.84 -11.82
C LEU A 379 16.25 9.74 -12.39
N LEU A 380 16.11 11.04 -12.17
CA LEU A 380 17.18 12.02 -12.33
C LEU A 380 17.60 12.51 -10.94
N LEU A 381 18.85 12.38 -10.63
CA LEU A 381 19.50 12.98 -9.49
C LEU A 381 20.28 14.21 -9.92
N GLU A 382 20.37 15.20 -9.02
CA GLU A 382 21.29 16.34 -9.14
C GLU A 382 21.96 16.50 -7.78
N ASP A 383 23.29 16.29 -7.73
CA ASP A 383 24.09 16.28 -6.50
C ASP A 383 23.47 15.35 -5.41
N GLY A 384 23.04 14.15 -5.82
CA GLY A 384 22.42 13.15 -4.93
C GLY A 384 20.97 13.43 -4.54
N VAL A 385 20.36 14.53 -4.98
CA VAL A 385 18.95 14.87 -4.72
C VAL A 385 18.06 14.37 -5.85
N VAL A 386 16.95 13.73 -5.53
CA VAL A 386 15.96 13.28 -6.52
C VAL A 386 15.24 14.50 -7.10
N VAL A 387 15.53 14.83 -8.36
CA VAL A 387 14.92 15.98 -9.06
C VAL A 387 13.66 15.58 -9.79
N ARG A 388 13.68 14.41 -10.44
CA ARG A 388 12.55 13.93 -11.23
C ARG A 388 12.48 12.42 -11.33
N LYS A 389 11.26 11.92 -11.61
CA LYS A 389 11.00 10.50 -11.82
C LYS A 389 10.04 10.31 -12.99
N TRP A 390 10.21 9.22 -13.74
CA TRP A 390 9.35 8.85 -14.86
C TRP A 390 9.04 7.37 -14.84
N SER A 391 7.85 7.02 -15.30
CA SER A 391 7.48 5.63 -15.59
C SER A 391 7.92 5.24 -17.01
N ASN A 392 7.90 3.95 -17.32
CA ASN A 392 8.12 3.41 -18.66
C ASN A 392 7.20 4.04 -19.73
N TRP A 393 6.02 4.53 -19.33
CA TRP A 393 5.03 5.12 -20.24
C TRP A 393 5.27 6.60 -20.58
N ASN A 394 6.02 7.31 -19.76
CA ASN A 394 6.22 8.74 -19.89
C ASN A 394 7.68 9.18 -19.81
N LEU A 395 8.60 8.31 -20.27
CA LEU A 395 10.01 8.66 -20.40
C LEU A 395 10.18 9.96 -21.18
N PRO A 396 11.09 10.86 -20.77
CA PRO A 396 11.31 12.12 -21.46
C PRO A 396 12.02 11.88 -22.80
N ALA A 397 11.82 12.76 -23.76
CA ALA A 397 12.76 12.86 -24.86
C ALA A 397 14.13 13.34 -24.33
N PRO A 398 15.27 12.93 -24.95
CA PRO A 398 16.59 13.32 -24.46
C PRO A 398 16.75 14.82 -24.23
N GLU A 399 16.28 15.65 -25.18
CA GLU A 399 16.40 17.11 -25.13
C GLU A 399 15.43 17.76 -24.11
N ALA A 400 14.49 16.98 -23.56
CA ALA A 400 13.53 17.43 -22.54
C ALA A 400 13.99 17.08 -21.11
N LEU A 401 15.16 16.48 -20.94
CA LEU A 401 15.80 16.34 -19.64
C LEU A 401 16.05 17.74 -19.06
N PRO A 402 15.58 18.02 -17.81
CA PRO A 402 15.65 19.35 -17.22
C PRO A 402 17.08 19.82 -17.02
#